data_456785c32f6720cc80b467a5590632b0
#
_entry.id   456785c32f6720cc80b467a5590632b0
#
_cell.length_a   1.000
_cell.length_b   1.000
_cell.length_c   1.000
_cell.angle_alpha   90.00
_cell.angle_beta   90.00
_cell.angle_gamma   90.00
#
_symmetry.space_group_name_H-M   'P 1'
#
loop_
_entity.id
_entity.type
_entity.pdbx_description
1 polymer ?
#
loop_
_entity_poly.entity_id
_entity_poly.type
_entity_poly.pdbx_seq_one_letter_code
_entity_poly.pdbx_strand_id
1 'polypeptide(L)'
;MGYCLKLREPLSDGLTRIFQEEIDSAAGLCRHPAKQRGVTVHEVRKHLKKLRAALRLTKSEVGKNRCASEDRCLREIGRLVSDLRDAHVRFQTLIQLRDDASQQFPRIEELLSMERESFSAAFAGWQKQAIPKLERAGERLLKWPLAEITWKQICGVVAKTYRRGQNRLAKALKKRDPESFHVWRMSVKELWYQFRVLRPLNRLVLEEIASDAKTLGELLGRGHDFAFLLARLDKERGDQALYDELAQLQKLIRKRGKRLHRDALELGRRFYAEPSKAFAKRISIFIDRRKS
;
A
#
# COMPACT_ATOMS: atom_id res chain seq x y z
N MET A 1 3.29 -5.86 -19.28
CA MET A 1 4.46 -6.40 -18.55
C MET A 1 4.18 -6.34 -17.07
N GLY A 2 4.70 -7.26 -16.25
CA GLY A 2 4.20 -7.40 -14.87
C GLY A 2 5.23 -6.96 -13.84
N TYR A 3 4.78 -6.41 -12.73
CA TYR A 3 5.55 -6.12 -11.53
C TYR A 3 6.11 -7.41 -10.89
N CYS A 4 7.01 -8.11 -11.60
CA CYS A 4 7.68 -9.33 -11.14
C CYS A 4 9.01 -9.51 -11.90
N LEU A 5 9.93 -10.23 -11.27
CA LEU A 5 11.17 -10.70 -11.92
C LEU A 5 10.83 -11.73 -13.01
N LYS A 6 11.68 -11.90 -13.99
CA LYS A 6 11.55 -12.96 -15.00
C LYS A 6 12.55 -14.09 -14.69
N LEU A 7 12.20 -15.32 -15.03
CA LEU A 7 13.03 -16.48 -14.69
C LEU A 7 14.41 -16.49 -15.35
N ARG A 8 14.52 -15.92 -16.56
CA ARG A 8 15.76 -15.97 -17.37
C ARG A 8 16.54 -14.66 -17.38
N GLU A 9 16.08 -13.63 -16.65
CA GLU A 9 16.82 -12.36 -16.57
C GLU A 9 17.78 -12.37 -15.36
N PRO A 10 18.97 -11.72 -15.48
CA PRO A 10 19.81 -11.44 -14.31
C PRO A 10 19.01 -10.67 -13.25
N LEU A 11 19.32 -10.94 -11.99
CA LEU A 11 18.55 -10.35 -10.87
C LEU A 11 18.68 -8.82 -10.83
N SER A 12 19.87 -8.30 -11.11
CA SER A 12 20.15 -6.87 -11.25
C SER A 12 19.30 -6.21 -12.32
N ASP A 13 19.23 -6.83 -13.50
CA ASP A 13 18.50 -6.29 -14.65
C ASP A 13 17.00 -6.31 -14.43
N GLY A 14 16.50 -7.40 -13.83
CA GLY A 14 15.09 -7.54 -13.48
C GLY A 14 14.63 -6.50 -12.45
N LEU A 15 15.44 -6.20 -11.44
CA LEU A 15 15.15 -5.16 -10.46
C LEU A 15 15.21 -3.76 -11.08
N THR A 16 16.24 -3.48 -11.89
CA THR A 16 16.38 -2.21 -12.60
C THR A 16 15.20 -1.98 -13.54
N ARG A 17 14.80 -2.99 -14.30
CA ARG A 17 13.61 -2.95 -15.15
C ARG A 17 12.33 -2.65 -14.35
N ILE A 18 12.13 -3.32 -13.21
CA ILE A 18 10.97 -3.06 -12.35
C ILE A 18 10.97 -1.60 -11.86
N PHE A 19 12.11 -1.06 -11.47
CA PHE A 19 12.21 0.33 -11.05
C PHE A 19 11.82 1.27 -12.18
N GLN A 20 12.34 1.05 -13.38
CA GLN A 20 12.06 1.89 -14.54
C GLN A 20 10.59 1.81 -14.94
N GLU A 21 10.02 0.60 -15.09
CA GLU A 21 8.62 0.39 -15.46
C GLU A 21 7.65 1.06 -14.47
N GLU A 22 7.92 1.01 -13.18
CA GLU A 22 7.05 1.62 -12.17
C GLU A 22 7.18 3.15 -12.12
N ILE A 23 8.36 3.70 -12.40
CA ILE A 23 8.58 5.16 -12.55
C ILE A 23 7.92 5.68 -13.82
N ASP A 24 8.14 5.03 -14.95
CA ASP A 24 7.57 5.43 -16.24
C ASP A 24 6.05 5.39 -16.21
N SER A 25 5.49 4.35 -15.57
CA SER A 25 4.05 4.25 -15.35
C SER A 25 3.53 5.40 -14.49
N ALA A 26 4.21 5.73 -13.39
CA ALA A 26 3.82 6.82 -12.52
C ALA A 26 3.93 8.18 -13.21
N ALA A 27 5.00 8.43 -13.96
CA ALA A 27 5.22 9.66 -14.72
C ALA A 27 4.21 9.78 -15.88
N GLY A 28 3.95 8.68 -16.61
CA GLY A 28 2.96 8.62 -17.67
C GLY A 28 1.55 8.97 -17.19
N LEU A 29 1.14 8.42 -16.04
CA LEU A 29 -0.12 8.79 -15.40
C LEU A 29 -0.17 10.27 -14.98
N CYS A 30 0.95 10.85 -14.57
CA CYS A 30 1.01 12.28 -14.29
C CYS A 30 0.87 13.11 -15.56
N ARG A 31 1.50 12.70 -16.68
CA ARG A 31 1.43 13.43 -17.97
C ARG A 31 0.06 13.31 -18.63
N HIS A 32 -0.58 12.13 -18.54
CA HIS A 32 -1.87 11.81 -19.15
C HIS A 32 -2.88 11.40 -18.07
N PRO A 33 -3.36 12.34 -17.25
CA PRO A 33 -4.22 12.03 -16.12
C PRO A 33 -5.64 11.64 -16.56
N ALA A 34 -6.26 10.72 -15.85
CA ALA A 34 -7.68 10.39 -16.01
C ALA A 34 -8.57 11.62 -15.78
N LYS A 35 -9.78 11.61 -16.35
CA LYS A 35 -10.78 12.68 -16.16
C LYS A 35 -11.02 12.94 -14.66
N GLN A 36 -11.16 11.89 -13.87
CA GLN A 36 -11.23 11.98 -12.40
C GLN A 36 -9.81 12.00 -11.80
N ARG A 37 -9.34 13.16 -11.38
CA ARG A 37 -7.98 13.38 -10.86
C ARG A 37 -7.63 12.48 -9.66
N GLY A 38 -8.60 12.17 -8.79
CA GLY A 38 -8.43 11.25 -7.67
C GLY A 38 -8.03 9.83 -8.09
N VAL A 39 -8.51 9.35 -9.23
CA VAL A 39 -8.12 8.06 -9.81
C VAL A 39 -6.64 8.08 -10.20
N THR A 40 -6.21 9.13 -10.90
CA THR A 40 -4.79 9.31 -11.27
C THR A 40 -3.88 9.29 -10.04
N VAL A 41 -4.22 10.09 -9.02
CA VAL A 41 -3.47 10.14 -7.76
C VAL A 41 -3.42 8.75 -7.09
N HIS A 42 -4.54 8.02 -7.09
CA HIS A 42 -4.59 6.68 -6.53
C HIS A 42 -3.61 5.73 -7.24
N GLU A 43 -3.62 5.70 -8.57
CA GLU A 43 -2.76 4.82 -9.37
C GLU A 43 -1.28 5.21 -9.24
N VAL A 44 -0.93 6.50 -9.32
CA VAL A 44 0.45 6.95 -9.08
C VAL A 44 0.95 6.51 -7.70
N ARG A 45 0.16 6.71 -6.64
CA ARG A 45 0.53 6.26 -5.29
C ARG A 45 0.69 4.74 -5.20
N LYS A 46 -0.02 3.97 -6.02
CA LYS A 46 0.12 2.52 -6.12
C LYS A 46 1.47 2.14 -6.73
N HIS A 47 1.89 2.81 -7.82
CA HIS A 47 3.21 2.65 -8.42
C HIS A 47 4.32 3.04 -7.44
N LEU A 48 4.20 4.16 -6.72
CA LEU A 48 5.14 4.55 -5.68
C LEU A 48 5.26 3.50 -4.55
N LYS A 49 4.16 2.86 -4.14
CA LYS A 49 4.20 1.80 -3.13
C LYS A 49 4.89 0.54 -3.63
N LYS A 50 4.65 0.14 -4.89
CA LYS A 50 5.33 -0.98 -5.54
C LYS A 50 6.83 -0.71 -5.61
N LEU A 51 7.21 0.45 -6.16
CA LEU A 51 8.61 0.87 -6.27
C LEU A 51 9.31 0.83 -4.91
N ARG A 52 8.72 1.43 -3.88
CA ARG A 52 9.28 1.43 -2.52
C ARG A 52 9.42 0.02 -1.93
N ALA A 53 8.51 -0.90 -2.23
CA ALA A 53 8.62 -2.29 -1.79
C ALA A 53 9.75 -3.02 -2.51
N ALA A 54 9.93 -2.79 -3.82
CA ALA A 54 11.03 -3.33 -4.60
C ALA A 54 12.40 -2.75 -4.17
N LEU A 55 12.49 -1.44 -3.94
CA LEU A 55 13.70 -0.79 -3.41
C LEU A 55 14.18 -1.43 -2.10
N ARG A 56 13.26 -1.77 -1.20
CA ARG A 56 13.62 -2.39 0.07
C ARG A 56 14.21 -3.79 -0.09
N LEU A 57 13.92 -4.49 -1.18
CA LEU A 57 14.56 -5.78 -1.48
C LEU A 57 16.06 -5.63 -1.72
N THR A 58 16.49 -4.48 -2.24
CA THR A 58 17.90 -4.21 -2.55
C THR A 58 18.70 -3.59 -1.39
N LYS A 59 18.05 -3.36 -0.24
CA LYS A 59 18.65 -2.61 0.88
C LYS A 59 19.97 -3.16 1.40
N SER A 60 20.17 -4.48 1.36
CA SER A 60 21.40 -5.12 1.79
C SER A 60 22.56 -4.86 0.82
N GLU A 61 22.26 -4.64 -0.44
CA GLU A 61 23.25 -4.38 -1.50
C GLU A 61 23.61 -2.91 -1.58
N VAL A 62 22.59 -2.05 -1.75
CA VAL A 62 22.84 -0.59 -1.95
C VAL A 62 23.14 0.18 -0.68
N GLY A 63 22.97 -0.46 0.47
CA GLY A 63 23.14 0.14 1.79
C GLY A 63 21.89 0.86 2.33
N LYS A 64 21.84 0.92 3.67
CA LYS A 64 20.69 1.46 4.41
C LYS A 64 20.39 2.92 4.08
N ASN A 65 21.41 3.74 4.00
CA ASN A 65 21.25 5.20 3.82
C ASN A 65 20.74 5.55 2.43
N ARG A 66 21.31 4.96 1.38
CA ARG A 66 20.89 5.18 -0.01
C ARG A 66 19.43 4.73 -0.21
N CYS A 67 19.09 3.51 0.25
CA CYS A 67 17.71 3.01 0.18
C CYS A 67 16.73 3.91 0.97
N ALA A 68 17.10 4.40 2.16
CA ALA A 68 16.25 5.26 2.96
C ALA A 68 16.07 6.66 2.34
N SER A 69 17.09 7.21 1.71
CA SER A 69 17.01 8.49 1.01
C SER A 69 16.03 8.42 -0.16
N GLU A 70 16.15 7.38 -1.00
CA GLU A 70 15.25 7.21 -2.13
C GLU A 70 13.81 6.89 -1.70
N ASP A 71 13.63 6.02 -0.67
CA ASP A 71 12.30 5.75 -0.07
C ASP A 71 11.65 7.04 0.45
N ARG A 72 12.43 7.97 1.00
CA ARG A 72 11.96 9.29 1.45
C ARG A 72 11.52 10.15 0.28
N CYS A 73 12.34 10.27 -0.77
CA CYS A 73 12.01 11.02 -1.97
C CYS A 73 10.68 10.56 -2.59
N LEU A 74 10.50 9.25 -2.78
CA LEU A 74 9.27 8.68 -3.32
C LEU A 74 8.06 8.89 -2.38
N ARG A 75 8.29 8.90 -1.08
CA ARG A 75 7.25 9.22 -0.09
C ARG A 75 6.81 10.67 -0.17
N GLU A 76 7.74 11.60 -0.34
CA GLU A 76 7.47 13.02 -0.48
C GLU A 76 6.61 13.31 -1.72
N ILE A 77 6.91 12.70 -2.87
CA ILE A 77 6.07 12.80 -4.07
C ILE A 77 4.61 12.40 -3.76
N GLY A 78 4.43 11.29 -3.03
CA GLY A 78 3.10 10.84 -2.62
C GLY A 78 2.42 11.74 -1.59
N ARG A 79 3.18 12.48 -0.77
CA ARG A 79 2.64 13.39 0.25
C ARG A 79 2.12 14.69 -0.32
N LEU A 80 2.70 15.18 -1.43
CA LEU A 80 2.27 16.42 -2.08
C LEU A 80 0.78 16.44 -2.47
N VAL A 81 0.15 15.30 -2.59
CA VAL A 81 -1.27 15.14 -2.93
C VAL A 81 -2.03 14.30 -1.90
N SER A 82 -1.55 14.27 -0.66
CA SER A 82 -2.25 13.50 0.38
C SER A 82 -3.69 13.98 0.54
N ASP A 83 -3.92 15.30 0.60
CA ASP A 83 -5.23 15.87 0.88
C ASP A 83 -6.25 15.54 -0.22
N LEU A 84 -5.88 15.69 -1.50
CA LEU A 84 -6.72 15.28 -2.63
C LEU A 84 -7.05 13.78 -2.60
N ARG A 85 -6.04 12.96 -2.36
CA ARG A 85 -6.25 11.50 -2.23
C ARG A 85 -7.13 11.18 -1.03
N ASP A 86 -6.92 11.85 0.08
CA ASP A 86 -7.59 11.58 1.34
C ASP A 86 -9.05 12.03 1.29
N ALA A 87 -9.36 13.16 0.67
CA ALA A 87 -10.72 13.58 0.35
C ALA A 87 -11.43 12.58 -0.57
N HIS A 88 -10.76 12.14 -1.64
CA HIS A 88 -11.31 11.12 -2.55
C HIS A 88 -11.63 9.81 -1.82
N VAL A 89 -10.73 9.33 -0.94
CA VAL A 89 -10.96 8.09 -0.20
C VAL A 89 -12.10 8.22 0.80
N ARG A 90 -12.20 9.34 1.52
CA ARG A 90 -13.31 9.59 2.44
C ARG A 90 -14.65 9.54 1.72
N PHE A 91 -14.76 10.24 0.59
CA PHE A 91 -15.95 10.22 -0.25
C PHE A 91 -16.29 8.80 -0.74
N GLN A 92 -15.33 8.06 -1.30
CA GLN A 92 -15.55 6.69 -1.78
C GLN A 92 -15.94 5.74 -0.63
N THR A 93 -15.38 5.93 0.56
CA THR A 93 -15.72 5.15 1.75
C THR A 93 -17.16 5.40 2.18
N LEU A 94 -17.63 6.66 2.14
CA LEU A 94 -19.03 6.98 2.42
C LEU A 94 -19.96 6.32 1.41
N ILE A 95 -19.69 6.48 0.09
CA ILE A 95 -20.50 5.89 -0.98
C ILE A 95 -20.61 4.38 -0.80
N GLN A 96 -19.51 3.70 -0.56
CA GLN A 96 -19.51 2.24 -0.32
C GLN A 96 -20.32 1.87 0.94
N LEU A 97 -20.23 2.65 2.01
CA LEU A 97 -21.02 2.42 3.22
C LEU A 97 -22.51 2.62 2.98
N ARG A 98 -22.86 3.66 2.23
CA ARG A 98 -24.23 3.99 1.81
C ARG A 98 -24.86 2.83 1.02
N ASP A 99 -24.17 2.41 -0.04
CA ASP A 99 -24.65 1.36 -0.95
C ASP A 99 -24.77 0.01 -0.23
N ASP A 100 -23.74 -0.37 0.52
CA ASP A 100 -23.73 -1.62 1.31
C ASP A 100 -24.78 -1.67 2.42
N ALA A 101 -25.27 -0.54 2.93
CA ALA A 101 -26.25 -0.47 4.01
C ALA A 101 -27.65 -0.10 3.52
N SER A 102 -27.82 0.28 2.25
CA SER A 102 -29.03 0.91 1.70
C SER A 102 -29.51 2.10 2.55
N GLN A 103 -28.54 2.88 3.05
CA GLN A 103 -28.77 4.02 3.96
C GLN A 103 -28.29 5.31 3.28
N GLN A 104 -29.00 6.42 3.44
CA GLN A 104 -28.64 7.71 2.83
C GLN A 104 -28.00 8.64 3.87
N PHE A 105 -27.02 9.43 3.43
CA PHE A 105 -26.32 10.43 4.24
C PHE A 105 -26.10 11.71 3.41
N PRO A 106 -27.17 12.39 2.97
CA PRO A 106 -27.09 13.48 1.98
C PRO A 106 -26.22 14.66 2.46
N ARG A 107 -26.33 15.06 3.73
CA ARG A 107 -25.55 16.17 4.30
C ARG A 107 -24.04 15.83 4.33
N ILE A 108 -23.70 14.62 4.76
CA ILE A 108 -22.31 14.16 4.80
C ILE A 108 -21.77 13.97 3.39
N GLU A 109 -22.60 13.49 2.45
CA GLU A 109 -22.22 13.31 1.05
C GLU A 109 -21.91 14.66 0.37
N GLU A 110 -22.76 15.67 0.59
CA GLU A 110 -22.53 17.03 0.11
C GLU A 110 -21.21 17.61 0.64
N LEU A 111 -21.01 17.55 1.96
CA LEU A 111 -19.80 18.02 2.63
C LEU A 111 -18.53 17.39 2.06
N LEU A 112 -18.51 16.07 1.90
CA LEU A 112 -17.34 15.36 1.37
C LEU A 112 -17.16 15.56 -0.15
N SER A 113 -18.24 15.83 -0.89
CA SER A 113 -18.17 16.20 -2.31
C SER A 113 -17.51 17.55 -2.49
N MET A 114 -17.94 18.56 -1.73
CA MET A 114 -17.32 19.89 -1.73
C MET A 114 -15.84 19.83 -1.35
N GLU A 115 -15.50 19.06 -0.33
CA GLU A 115 -14.11 18.85 0.07
C GLU A 115 -13.28 18.24 -1.08
N ARG A 116 -13.80 17.21 -1.75
CA ARG A 116 -13.13 16.57 -2.90
C ARG A 116 -12.90 17.55 -4.05
N GLU A 117 -13.86 18.41 -4.35
CA GLU A 117 -13.77 19.40 -5.40
C GLU A 117 -12.74 20.47 -5.10
N SER A 118 -12.70 20.99 -3.87
CA SER A 118 -11.74 22.00 -3.42
C SER A 118 -10.28 21.54 -3.58
N PHE A 119 -9.99 20.28 -3.24
CA PHE A 119 -8.64 19.72 -3.40
C PHE A 119 -8.29 19.37 -4.86
N SER A 120 -9.27 19.24 -5.75
CA SER A 120 -9.04 18.92 -7.15
C SER A 120 -8.24 20.02 -7.86
N ALA A 121 -8.39 21.27 -7.46
CA ALA A 121 -7.63 22.41 -7.97
C ALA A 121 -6.11 22.30 -7.71
N ALA A 122 -5.68 21.62 -6.64
CA ALA A 122 -4.28 21.43 -6.30
C ALA A 122 -3.55 20.44 -7.23
N PHE A 123 -4.28 19.70 -8.08
CA PHE A 123 -3.71 18.64 -8.90
C PHE A 123 -2.66 19.16 -9.90
N ALA A 124 -2.90 20.30 -10.56
CA ALA A 124 -1.97 20.85 -11.54
C ALA A 124 -0.62 21.26 -10.92
N GLY A 125 -0.66 21.87 -9.73
CA GLY A 125 0.54 22.21 -8.96
C GLY A 125 1.34 20.98 -8.54
N TRP A 126 0.66 19.92 -8.12
CA TRP A 126 1.31 18.65 -7.81
C TRP A 126 1.95 18.01 -9.02
N GLN A 127 1.25 17.96 -10.14
CA GLN A 127 1.72 17.37 -11.41
C GLN A 127 3.04 18.00 -11.84
N LYS A 128 3.12 19.35 -11.82
CA LYS A 128 4.35 20.09 -12.13
C LYS A 128 5.53 19.72 -11.23
N GLN A 129 5.28 19.40 -9.98
CA GLN A 129 6.32 19.01 -9.01
C GLN A 129 6.65 17.51 -9.08
N ALA A 130 5.67 16.65 -9.32
CA ALA A 130 5.83 15.19 -9.27
C ALA A 130 6.63 14.67 -10.45
N ILE A 131 6.37 15.15 -11.68
CA ILE A 131 7.02 14.67 -12.91
C ILE A 131 8.55 14.78 -12.81
N PRO A 132 9.15 15.96 -12.59
CA PRO A 132 10.61 16.07 -12.55
C PRO A 132 11.24 15.32 -11.38
N LYS A 133 10.52 15.14 -10.27
CA LYS A 133 11.01 14.33 -9.14
C LYS A 133 11.02 12.84 -9.47
N LEU A 134 10.01 12.34 -10.22
CA LEU A 134 9.96 10.96 -10.69
C LEU A 134 11.07 10.69 -11.70
N GLU A 135 11.29 11.57 -12.67
CA GLU A 135 12.34 11.46 -13.68
C GLU A 135 13.74 11.39 -13.03
N ARG A 136 14.04 12.33 -12.14
CA ARG A 136 15.32 12.31 -11.40
C ARG A 136 15.48 11.06 -10.51
N ALA A 137 14.38 10.54 -9.94
CA ALA A 137 14.44 9.28 -9.21
C ALA A 137 14.77 8.11 -10.14
N GLY A 138 14.20 8.07 -11.36
CA GLY A 138 14.53 7.08 -12.39
C GLY A 138 16.00 7.11 -12.76
N GLU A 139 16.55 8.28 -13.08
CA GLU A 139 17.97 8.45 -13.41
C GLU A 139 18.91 7.97 -12.29
N ARG A 140 18.56 8.23 -11.02
CA ARG A 140 19.35 7.75 -9.88
C ARG A 140 19.26 6.23 -9.73
N LEU A 141 18.08 5.65 -9.90
CA LEU A 141 17.86 4.21 -9.74
C LEU A 141 18.54 3.37 -10.82
N LEU A 142 18.67 3.89 -12.05
CA LEU A 142 19.45 3.25 -13.10
C LEU A 142 20.94 3.10 -12.75
N LYS A 143 21.45 3.98 -11.88
CA LYS A 143 22.84 3.99 -11.43
C LYS A 143 23.08 3.22 -10.13
N TRP A 144 22.08 2.45 -9.66
CA TRP A 144 22.23 1.68 -8.42
C TRP A 144 23.15 0.48 -8.64
N PRO A 145 24.12 0.23 -7.71
CA PRO A 145 25.05 -0.87 -7.80
C PRO A 145 24.34 -2.19 -7.42
N LEU A 146 23.71 -2.82 -8.37
CA LEU A 146 22.95 -4.07 -8.16
C LEU A 146 23.67 -5.30 -8.73
N ALA A 147 24.90 -5.16 -9.25
CA ALA A 147 25.62 -6.25 -9.91
C ALA A 147 25.80 -7.48 -9.02
N GLU A 148 26.12 -7.27 -7.76
CA GLU A 148 26.41 -8.33 -6.79
C GLU A 148 25.18 -8.78 -5.96
N ILE A 149 23.98 -8.27 -6.29
CA ILE A 149 22.78 -8.64 -5.55
C ILE A 149 22.48 -10.13 -5.69
N THR A 150 22.20 -10.78 -4.58
CA THR A 150 21.93 -12.20 -4.51
C THR A 150 20.50 -12.51 -4.09
N TRP A 151 20.00 -13.66 -4.51
CA TRP A 151 18.72 -14.17 -4.06
C TRP A 151 18.68 -14.37 -2.54
N LYS A 152 19.79 -14.78 -1.93
CA LYS A 152 19.94 -14.92 -0.48
C LYS A 152 19.65 -13.61 0.26
N GLN A 153 20.18 -12.48 -0.27
CA GLN A 153 19.91 -11.16 0.29
C GLN A 153 18.43 -10.79 0.17
N ILE A 154 17.81 -11.00 -0.98
CA ILE A 154 16.40 -10.71 -1.22
C ILE A 154 15.51 -11.52 -0.27
N CYS A 155 15.74 -12.84 -0.17
CA CYS A 155 14.97 -13.69 0.75
C CYS A 155 15.17 -13.30 2.20
N GLY A 156 16.38 -12.90 2.58
CA GLY A 156 16.63 -12.34 3.91
C GLY A 156 15.79 -11.10 4.21
N VAL A 157 15.58 -10.23 3.24
CA VAL A 157 14.71 -9.05 3.40
C VAL A 157 13.23 -9.47 3.53
N VAL A 158 12.76 -10.39 2.68
CA VAL A 158 11.38 -10.90 2.74
C VAL A 158 11.10 -11.55 4.09
N ALA A 159 12.01 -12.40 4.57
CA ALA A 159 11.90 -13.05 5.88
C ALA A 159 11.86 -12.03 7.03
N LYS A 160 12.67 -10.98 6.97
CA LYS A 160 12.62 -9.87 7.95
C LYS A 160 11.29 -9.11 7.88
N THR A 161 10.72 -8.92 6.69
CA THR A 161 9.41 -8.28 6.52
C THR A 161 8.29 -9.15 7.08
N TYR A 162 8.34 -10.47 6.84
CA TYR A 162 7.40 -11.44 7.42
C TYR A 162 7.45 -11.41 8.95
N ARG A 163 8.64 -11.54 9.55
CA ARG A 163 8.83 -11.48 11.02
C ARG A 163 8.30 -10.15 11.61
N ARG A 164 8.55 -9.04 10.92
CA ARG A 164 8.02 -7.74 11.32
C ARG A 164 6.49 -7.73 11.29
N GLY A 165 5.86 -8.36 10.29
CA GLY A 165 4.42 -8.54 10.20
C GLY A 165 3.85 -9.35 11.36
N GLN A 166 4.49 -10.48 11.74
CA GLN A 166 4.13 -11.26 12.93
C GLN A 166 4.16 -10.44 14.22
N ASN A 167 5.23 -9.67 14.44
CA ASN A 167 5.35 -8.82 15.62
C ASN A 167 4.28 -7.72 15.66
N ARG A 168 3.89 -7.19 14.50
CA ARG A 168 2.83 -6.18 14.39
C ARG A 168 1.45 -6.76 14.58
N LEU A 169 1.18 -7.98 14.12
CA LEU A 169 -0.03 -8.73 14.45
C LEU A 169 -0.15 -8.93 15.96
N ALA A 170 0.93 -9.39 16.64
CA ALA A 170 0.91 -9.56 18.09
C ALA A 170 0.59 -8.26 18.84
N LYS A 171 1.11 -7.12 18.38
CA LYS A 171 0.75 -5.80 18.91
C LYS A 171 -0.71 -5.44 18.65
N ALA A 172 -1.22 -5.68 17.44
CA ALA A 172 -2.61 -5.40 17.08
C ALA A 172 -3.60 -6.26 17.89
N LEU A 173 -3.24 -7.54 18.17
CA LEU A 173 -4.01 -8.42 19.05
C LEU A 173 -4.11 -7.89 20.49
N LYS A 174 -3.01 -7.31 21.00
CA LYS A 174 -2.95 -6.79 22.39
C LYS A 174 -3.63 -5.43 22.50
N LYS A 175 -3.33 -4.49 21.61
CA LYS A 175 -3.76 -3.10 21.73
C LYS A 175 -5.16 -2.84 21.17
N ARG A 176 -5.50 -3.47 20.05
CA ARG A 176 -6.78 -3.33 19.32
C ARG A 176 -7.14 -1.89 18.95
N ASP A 177 -6.15 -1.00 18.87
CA ASP A 177 -6.32 0.40 18.48
C ASP A 177 -6.09 0.62 16.98
N PRO A 178 -6.64 1.70 16.38
CA PRO A 178 -6.50 2.00 14.97
C PRO A 178 -5.05 2.11 14.50
N GLU A 179 -4.14 2.65 15.34
CA GLU A 179 -2.74 2.83 14.99
C GLU A 179 -2.01 1.48 14.87
N SER A 180 -2.26 0.54 15.78
CA SER A 180 -1.65 -0.80 15.73
C SER A 180 -2.10 -1.56 14.48
N PHE A 181 -3.36 -1.48 14.07
CA PHE A 181 -3.88 -2.03 12.81
C PHE A 181 -3.27 -1.34 11.59
N HIS A 182 -3.13 -0.01 11.61
CA HIS A 182 -2.50 0.75 10.53
C HIS A 182 -1.04 0.33 10.32
N VAL A 183 -0.26 0.27 11.40
CA VAL A 183 1.14 -0.14 11.35
C VAL A 183 1.28 -1.59 10.87
N TRP A 184 0.38 -2.48 11.27
CA TRP A 184 0.36 -3.85 10.77
C TRP A 184 0.02 -3.91 9.27
N ARG A 185 -1.01 -3.18 8.82
CA ARG A 185 -1.36 -3.05 7.39
C ARG A 185 -0.17 -2.65 6.52
N MET A 186 0.67 -1.71 6.99
CA MET A 186 1.86 -1.31 6.23
C MET A 186 2.82 -2.49 5.97
N SER A 187 3.02 -3.39 6.95
CA SER A 187 3.84 -4.59 6.77
C SER A 187 3.21 -5.60 5.82
N VAL A 188 1.90 -5.82 5.94
CA VAL A 188 1.15 -6.74 5.07
C VAL A 188 1.22 -6.28 3.61
N LYS A 189 1.00 -4.98 3.35
CA LYS A 189 1.09 -4.42 1.99
C LYS A 189 2.49 -4.48 1.41
N GLU A 190 3.53 -4.23 2.23
CA GLU A 190 4.91 -4.36 1.81
C GLU A 190 5.23 -5.81 1.41
N LEU A 191 4.84 -6.78 2.24
CA LEU A 191 5.05 -8.19 1.99
C LEU A 191 4.28 -8.67 0.74
N TRP A 192 3.05 -8.22 0.56
CA TRP A 192 2.28 -8.49 -0.64
C TRP A 192 2.98 -8.04 -1.92
N TYR A 193 3.52 -6.83 -1.95
CA TYR A 193 4.29 -6.36 -3.10
C TYR A 193 5.57 -7.16 -3.29
N GLN A 194 6.28 -7.52 -2.22
CA GLN A 194 7.47 -8.35 -2.30
C GLN A 194 7.18 -9.73 -2.89
N PHE A 195 6.10 -10.40 -2.48
CA PHE A 195 5.69 -11.68 -3.07
C PHE A 195 5.38 -11.57 -4.56
N ARG A 196 4.77 -10.47 -4.99
CA ARG A 196 4.51 -10.22 -6.40
C ARG A 196 5.80 -10.10 -7.23
N VAL A 197 6.83 -9.45 -6.69
CA VAL A 197 8.16 -9.40 -7.32
C VAL A 197 8.75 -10.80 -7.46
N LEU A 198 8.61 -11.63 -6.43
CA LEU A 198 9.20 -12.98 -6.37
C LEU A 198 8.34 -14.07 -7.02
N ARG A 199 7.13 -13.74 -7.48
CA ARG A 199 6.15 -14.70 -8.01
C ARG A 199 6.73 -15.77 -8.93
N PRO A 200 7.66 -15.48 -9.87
CA PRO A 200 8.18 -16.47 -10.80
C PRO A 200 9.05 -17.57 -10.15
N LEU A 201 9.52 -17.39 -8.92
CA LEU A 201 10.33 -18.41 -8.24
C LEU A 201 9.55 -19.69 -7.92
N ASN A 202 8.31 -19.54 -7.53
CA ASN A 202 7.34 -20.62 -7.35
C ASN A 202 5.93 -20.02 -7.50
N ARG A 203 5.43 -20.06 -8.74
CA ARG A 203 4.21 -19.34 -9.10
C ARG A 203 3.03 -19.77 -8.24
N LEU A 204 2.77 -21.08 -8.10
CA LEU A 204 1.60 -21.57 -7.38
C LEU A 204 1.59 -21.12 -5.92
N VAL A 205 2.68 -21.37 -5.19
CA VAL A 205 2.77 -21.04 -3.76
C VAL A 205 2.80 -19.54 -3.52
N LEU A 206 3.55 -18.78 -4.33
CA LEU A 206 3.68 -17.34 -4.12
C LEU A 206 2.46 -16.56 -4.59
N GLU A 207 1.67 -17.06 -5.55
CA GLU A 207 0.37 -16.46 -5.91
C GLU A 207 -0.65 -16.67 -4.79
N GLU A 208 -0.71 -17.85 -4.18
CA GLU A 208 -1.60 -18.14 -3.05
C GLU A 208 -1.27 -17.24 -1.85
N ILE A 209 -0.01 -17.22 -1.43
CA ILE A 209 0.44 -16.36 -0.31
C ILE A 209 0.21 -14.87 -0.62
N ALA A 210 0.43 -14.45 -1.85
CA ALA A 210 0.17 -13.06 -2.27
C ALA A 210 -1.33 -12.75 -2.27
N SER A 211 -2.20 -13.71 -2.60
CA SER A 211 -3.65 -13.56 -2.53
C SER A 211 -4.11 -13.36 -1.09
N ASP A 212 -3.62 -14.17 -0.15
CA ASP A 212 -3.92 -14.03 1.27
C ASP A 212 -3.43 -12.69 1.82
N ALA A 213 -2.20 -12.29 1.48
CA ALA A 213 -1.66 -10.98 1.86
C ALA A 213 -2.48 -9.81 1.27
N LYS A 214 -3.03 -9.98 0.06
CA LYS A 214 -3.92 -9.00 -0.58
C LYS A 214 -5.21 -8.86 0.22
N THR A 215 -5.90 -9.98 0.46
CA THR A 215 -7.17 -10.04 1.21
C THR A 215 -7.01 -9.44 2.62
N LEU A 216 -5.97 -9.85 3.34
CA LEU A 216 -5.64 -9.29 4.65
C LEU A 216 -5.38 -7.77 4.58
N GLY A 217 -4.63 -7.34 3.56
CA GLY A 217 -4.36 -5.92 3.33
C GLY A 217 -5.59 -5.09 2.94
N GLU A 218 -6.62 -5.71 2.36
CA GLU A 218 -7.92 -5.10 2.03
C GLU A 218 -8.81 -4.97 3.27
N LEU A 219 -8.92 -6.02 4.09
CA LEU A 219 -9.64 -5.97 5.38
C LEU A 219 -9.08 -4.86 6.28
N LEU A 220 -7.76 -4.83 6.46
CA LEU A 220 -7.06 -3.79 7.22
C LEU A 220 -7.19 -2.40 6.57
N GLY A 221 -7.29 -2.35 5.25
CA GLY A 221 -7.48 -1.13 4.48
C GLY A 221 -8.83 -0.50 4.76
N ARG A 222 -9.90 -1.27 4.63
CA ARG A 222 -11.27 -0.81 4.90
C ARG A 222 -11.43 -0.33 6.36
N GLY A 223 -10.86 -1.06 7.33
CA GLY A 223 -10.88 -0.64 8.74
C GLY A 223 -10.15 0.68 8.96
N HIS A 224 -9.02 0.90 8.31
CA HIS A 224 -8.29 2.17 8.34
C HIS A 224 -9.10 3.31 7.69
N ASP A 225 -9.69 3.07 6.52
CA ASP A 225 -10.47 4.09 5.80
C ASP A 225 -11.72 4.50 6.61
N PHE A 226 -12.34 3.59 7.36
CA PHE A 226 -13.41 3.89 8.31
C PHE A 226 -12.96 4.80 9.46
N ALA A 227 -11.84 4.47 10.10
CA ALA A 227 -11.28 5.29 11.17
C ALA A 227 -10.90 6.70 10.65
N PHE A 228 -10.39 6.77 9.44
CA PHE A 228 -9.99 8.00 8.79
C PHE A 228 -11.20 8.89 8.43
N LEU A 229 -12.29 8.30 7.97
CA LEU A 229 -13.55 9.01 7.72
C LEU A 229 -14.12 9.58 9.03
N LEU A 230 -14.21 8.77 10.09
CA LEU A 230 -14.69 9.23 11.39
C LEU A 230 -13.87 10.38 11.95
N ALA A 231 -12.54 10.27 11.93
CA ALA A 231 -11.64 11.30 12.44
C ALA A 231 -11.80 12.65 11.71
N ARG A 232 -12.21 12.62 10.44
CA ARG A 232 -12.54 13.84 9.68
C ARG A 232 -13.87 14.42 10.12
N LEU A 233 -14.89 13.58 10.27
CA LEU A 233 -16.25 13.99 10.59
C LEU A 233 -16.44 14.40 12.06
N ASP A 234 -15.62 13.93 12.99
CA ASP A 234 -15.67 14.33 14.40
C ASP A 234 -15.48 15.84 14.62
N LYS A 235 -14.92 16.55 13.62
CA LYS A 235 -14.70 18.00 13.65
C LYS A 235 -15.86 18.82 13.11
N GLU A 236 -16.83 18.17 12.48
CA GLU A 236 -17.95 18.86 11.86
C GLU A 236 -18.94 19.40 12.89
N ARG A 237 -19.49 20.55 12.55
CA ARG A 237 -20.55 21.23 13.28
C ARG A 237 -21.63 21.63 12.29
N GLY A 238 -22.88 21.54 12.68
CA GLY A 238 -23.99 21.84 11.80
C GLY A 238 -25.36 21.80 12.51
N ASP A 239 -26.39 21.58 11.73
CA ASP A 239 -27.77 21.45 12.21
C ASP A 239 -28.06 20.05 12.80
N GLN A 240 -29.24 19.88 13.37
CA GLN A 240 -29.67 18.62 13.98
C GLN A 240 -29.65 17.47 12.97
N ALA A 241 -30.04 17.72 11.72
CA ALA A 241 -30.06 16.72 10.66
C ALA A 241 -28.65 16.15 10.37
N LEU A 242 -27.61 17.01 10.34
CA LEU A 242 -26.22 16.55 10.22
C LEU A 242 -25.78 15.72 11.43
N TYR A 243 -26.14 16.12 12.66
CA TYR A 243 -25.81 15.35 13.86
C TYR A 243 -26.46 13.96 13.84
N ASP A 244 -27.71 13.86 13.38
CA ASP A 244 -28.42 12.57 13.26
C ASP A 244 -27.77 11.65 12.23
N GLU A 245 -27.37 12.18 11.06
CA GLU A 245 -26.59 11.43 10.05
C GLU A 245 -25.23 10.96 10.61
N LEU A 246 -24.51 11.84 11.31
CA LEU A 246 -23.23 11.51 11.94
C LEU A 246 -23.37 10.37 12.96
N ALA A 247 -24.39 10.42 13.82
CA ALA A 247 -24.65 9.38 14.81
C ALA A 247 -24.98 8.03 14.16
N GLN A 248 -25.79 8.03 13.10
CA GLN A 248 -26.14 6.83 12.33
C GLN A 248 -24.91 6.24 11.64
N LEU A 249 -24.11 7.08 10.96
CA LEU A 249 -22.89 6.68 10.27
C LEU A 249 -21.85 6.12 11.25
N GLN A 250 -21.65 6.76 12.40
CA GLN A 250 -20.75 6.28 13.45
C GLN A 250 -21.17 4.89 13.96
N LYS A 251 -22.46 4.65 14.19
CA LYS A 251 -23.01 3.34 14.61
C LYS A 251 -22.73 2.27 13.56
N LEU A 252 -22.95 2.59 12.28
CA LEU A 252 -22.69 1.70 11.13
C LEU A 252 -21.20 1.35 11.03
N ILE A 253 -20.33 2.35 11.07
CA ILE A 253 -18.87 2.17 10.99
C ILE A 253 -18.36 1.35 12.17
N ARG A 254 -18.80 1.63 13.40
CA ARG A 254 -18.40 0.85 14.58
C ARG A 254 -18.77 -0.64 14.45
N LYS A 255 -20.00 -0.93 13.98
CA LYS A 255 -20.46 -2.32 13.75
C LYS A 255 -19.62 -3.03 12.71
N ARG A 256 -19.43 -2.41 11.55
CA ARG A 256 -18.65 -2.98 10.43
C ARG A 256 -17.15 -3.05 10.72
N GLY A 257 -16.60 -2.03 11.38
CA GLY A 257 -15.19 -1.99 11.78
C GLY A 257 -14.82 -3.12 12.74
N LYS A 258 -15.68 -3.43 13.72
CA LYS A 258 -15.48 -4.58 14.61
C LYS A 258 -15.40 -5.90 13.84
N ARG A 259 -16.27 -6.09 12.84
CA ARG A 259 -16.25 -7.28 11.98
C ARG A 259 -14.97 -7.35 11.16
N LEU A 260 -14.60 -6.27 10.46
CA LEU A 260 -13.37 -6.21 9.68
C LEU A 260 -12.11 -6.51 10.51
N HIS A 261 -12.02 -5.96 11.72
CA HIS A 261 -10.90 -6.23 12.60
C HIS A 261 -10.86 -7.68 13.07
N ARG A 262 -11.99 -8.29 13.40
CA ARG A 262 -12.10 -9.71 13.77
C ARG A 262 -11.63 -10.59 12.61
N ASP A 263 -12.17 -10.37 11.41
CA ASP A 263 -11.87 -11.15 10.22
C ASP A 263 -10.38 -10.97 9.81
N ALA A 264 -9.83 -9.76 9.94
CA ALA A 264 -8.41 -9.50 9.71
C ALA A 264 -7.51 -10.22 10.73
N LEU A 265 -7.88 -10.23 12.02
CA LEU A 265 -7.11 -10.93 13.05
C LEU A 265 -7.13 -12.45 12.84
N GLU A 266 -8.27 -13.01 12.45
CA GLU A 266 -8.41 -14.44 12.14
C GLU A 266 -7.57 -14.84 10.95
N LEU A 267 -7.71 -14.12 9.82
CA LEU A 267 -6.88 -14.36 8.63
C LEU A 267 -5.40 -14.12 8.93
N GLY A 268 -5.07 -13.10 9.73
CA GLY A 268 -3.71 -12.80 10.12
C GLY A 268 -3.04 -13.90 10.94
N ARG A 269 -3.77 -14.53 11.86
CA ARG A 269 -3.25 -15.69 12.60
C ARG A 269 -2.91 -16.86 11.67
N ARG A 270 -3.76 -17.15 10.69
CA ARG A 270 -3.49 -18.20 9.68
C ARG A 270 -2.32 -17.83 8.79
N PHE A 271 -2.30 -16.61 8.28
CA PHE A 271 -1.26 -16.10 7.39
C PHE A 271 0.15 -16.11 8.04
N TYR A 272 0.24 -15.80 9.33
CA TYR A 272 1.48 -15.74 10.10
C TYR A 272 1.70 -16.96 11.03
N ALA A 273 1.00 -18.07 10.79
CA ALA A 273 1.11 -19.27 11.63
C ALA A 273 2.51 -19.92 11.59
N GLU A 274 3.17 -19.85 10.44
CA GLU A 274 4.49 -20.43 10.25
C GLU A 274 5.57 -19.61 11.00
N PRO A 275 6.45 -20.25 11.80
CA PRO A 275 7.56 -19.55 12.44
C PRO A 275 8.45 -18.84 11.39
N SER A 276 8.93 -17.63 11.68
CA SER A 276 9.70 -16.84 10.72
C SER A 276 10.97 -17.51 10.19
N LYS A 277 11.59 -18.39 10.98
CA LYS A 277 12.75 -19.20 10.55
C LYS A 277 12.34 -20.27 9.53
N ALA A 278 11.22 -20.96 9.74
CA ALA A 278 10.67 -21.95 8.81
C ALA A 278 10.24 -21.29 7.50
N PHE A 279 9.54 -20.17 7.58
CA PHE A 279 9.20 -19.34 6.42
C PHE A 279 10.44 -18.95 5.60
N ALA A 280 11.50 -18.47 6.26
CA ALA A 280 12.76 -18.10 5.59
C ALA A 280 13.39 -19.30 4.86
N LYS A 281 13.43 -20.49 5.51
CA LYS A 281 13.91 -21.73 4.91
C LYS A 281 13.06 -22.14 3.70
N ARG A 282 11.74 -22.07 3.80
CA ARG A 282 10.83 -22.39 2.70
C ARG A 282 11.06 -21.47 1.49
N ILE A 283 11.18 -20.16 1.70
CA ILE A 283 11.46 -19.23 0.60
C ILE A 283 12.84 -19.47 -0.05
N SER A 284 13.87 -19.88 0.74
CA SER A 284 15.19 -20.17 0.17
C SER A 284 15.19 -21.42 -0.73
N ILE A 285 14.38 -22.43 -0.42
CA ILE A 285 14.26 -23.65 -1.26
C ILE A 285 13.75 -23.31 -2.68
N PHE A 286 12.90 -22.30 -2.85
CA PHE A 286 12.43 -21.89 -4.16
C PHE A 286 13.55 -21.35 -5.07
N ILE A 287 14.65 -20.89 -4.46
CA ILE A 287 15.82 -20.39 -5.16
C ILE A 287 16.74 -21.52 -5.59
N ASP A 288 16.96 -22.48 -4.68
CA ASP A 288 17.89 -23.59 -4.93
C ASP A 288 17.41 -24.47 -6.09
N ARG A 289 16.08 -24.68 -6.20
CA ARG A 289 15.46 -25.37 -7.34
C ARG A 289 15.56 -24.64 -8.68
N ARG A 290 15.95 -23.38 -8.68
CA ARG A 290 16.18 -22.61 -9.92
C ARG A 290 17.59 -22.86 -10.53
N LYS A 291 18.52 -23.39 -9.71
CA LYS A 291 19.89 -23.67 -10.13
C LYS A 291 20.04 -25.07 -10.75
N SER A 292 19.02 -25.91 -10.57
CA SER A 292 18.85 -27.22 -11.18
C SER A 292 18.04 -27.10 -12.46
#